data_2263c031fb2786f8c4ce72f5b35e6408
#
_entry.id   2263c031fb2786f8c4ce72f5b35e6408
#
_cell.length_a   1.000
_cell.length_b   1.000
_cell.length_c   1.000
_cell.angle_alpha   90.00
_cell.angle_beta   90.00
_cell.angle_gamma   90.00
#
_symmetry.space_group_name_H-M   'P 1'
#
loop_
_entity.id
_entity.type
_entity.pdbx_description
1 polymer ?
#
loop_
_entity_poly.entity_id
_entity_poly.type
_entity_poly.pdbx_seq_one_letter_code
_entity_poly.pdbx_strand_id
1 'polypeptide(L)'
;FPDEGKVYLGDKDITKLKDYKRALNIGCLYQNPLRGTAPNLTIEENLALAYTRKASPSFFALNKKDSAYFREVLSTLGMGLEDRMKTKIGLLSGGQRQAASLLMATIAEPELLLLDEHTAALDPKTAAKVLDITDRIVNRDHLTTLMITHNMKDAIAHGNRLIMMMNGKIILDIQGEEKKKL
;
A
#
# COMPACT_ATOMS: atom_id res chain seq x y z
N PHE A 1 -4.00 17.28 11.01
CA PHE A 1 -4.13 17.04 12.46
C PHE A 1 -5.62 17.05 12.80
N PRO A 2 -6.08 16.20 13.75
CA PRO A 2 -7.48 16.27 14.20
C PRO A 2 -7.71 17.60 14.94
N ASP A 3 -8.94 18.12 14.84
CA ASP A 3 -9.36 19.32 15.59
C ASP A 3 -9.48 19.00 17.08
N GLU A 4 -10.00 17.81 17.39
CA GLU A 4 -10.11 17.27 18.74
C GLU A 4 -9.72 15.79 18.80
N GLY A 5 -9.42 15.30 19.99
CA GLY A 5 -9.07 13.90 20.23
C GLY A 5 -7.59 13.58 19.92
N LYS A 6 -7.29 12.27 19.91
CA LYS A 6 -5.93 11.73 19.71
C LYS A 6 -5.93 10.57 18.72
N VAL A 7 -4.82 10.40 18.04
CA VAL A 7 -4.57 9.29 17.12
C VAL A 7 -3.41 8.45 17.66
N TYR A 8 -3.64 7.16 17.81
CA TYR A 8 -2.65 6.20 18.29
C TYR A 8 -2.32 5.18 17.18
N LEU A 9 -1.06 4.77 17.11
CA LEU A 9 -0.61 3.62 16.35
C LEU A 9 0.02 2.65 17.36
N GLY A 10 -0.67 1.52 17.62
CA GLY A 10 -0.39 0.74 18.82
C GLY A 10 -0.56 1.60 20.07
N ASP A 11 0.43 1.57 20.95
CA ASP A 11 0.46 2.38 22.19
C ASP A 11 1.06 3.79 22.00
N LYS A 12 1.50 4.12 20.78
CA LYS A 12 2.21 5.37 20.50
C LYS A 12 1.24 6.46 20.05
N ASP A 13 1.18 7.57 20.80
CA ASP A 13 0.49 8.78 20.38
C ASP A 13 1.21 9.42 19.19
N ILE A 14 0.55 9.43 18.04
CA ILE A 14 1.07 10.01 16.78
C ILE A 14 0.36 11.31 16.39
N THR A 15 -0.51 11.84 17.26
CA THR A 15 -1.41 12.98 16.97
C THR A 15 -0.64 14.19 16.43
N LYS A 16 0.49 14.52 17.04
CA LYS A 16 1.29 15.70 16.67
C LYS A 16 2.57 15.36 15.91
N LEU A 17 2.75 14.10 15.49
CA LEU A 17 3.91 13.73 14.70
C LEU A 17 3.83 14.31 13.30
N LYS A 18 4.95 14.85 12.80
CA LYS A 18 5.09 15.29 11.41
C LYS A 18 4.91 14.14 10.45
N ASP A 19 4.40 14.39 9.25
CA ASP A 19 4.03 13.36 8.25
C ASP A 19 5.20 12.42 7.91
N TYR A 20 6.42 12.94 7.75
CA TYR A 20 7.60 12.10 7.48
C TYR A 20 7.92 11.13 8.62
N LYS A 21 7.60 11.47 9.88
CA LYS A 21 7.76 10.55 11.02
C LYS A 21 6.68 9.48 11.05
N ARG A 22 5.43 9.83 10.68
CA ARG A 22 4.33 8.87 10.52
C ARG A 22 4.61 7.91 9.37
N ALA A 23 5.14 8.42 8.26
CA ALA A 23 5.48 7.64 7.07
C ALA A 23 6.55 6.54 7.32
N LEU A 24 7.28 6.57 8.42
CA LEU A 24 8.18 5.47 8.79
C LEU A 24 7.42 4.18 9.11
N ASN A 25 6.23 4.29 9.70
CA ASN A 25 5.45 3.15 10.19
C ASN A 25 4.10 2.98 9.48
N ILE A 26 3.72 3.93 8.62
CA ILE A 26 2.47 3.88 7.86
C ILE A 26 2.79 3.83 6.37
N GLY A 27 2.41 2.73 5.72
CA GLY A 27 2.39 2.62 4.27
C GLY A 27 1.12 3.25 3.71
N CYS A 28 1.21 4.00 2.62
CA CYS A 28 0.05 4.61 1.97
C CYS A 28 0.04 4.29 0.49
N LEU A 29 -1.11 3.86 -0.01
CA LEU A 29 -1.37 3.67 -1.43
C LEU A 29 -2.55 4.56 -1.83
N TYR A 30 -2.32 5.43 -2.78
CA TYR A 30 -3.28 6.45 -3.21
C TYR A 30 -4.05 6.01 -4.45
N GLN A 31 -5.23 6.58 -4.66
CA GLN A 31 -6.02 6.42 -5.87
C GLN A 31 -5.21 6.73 -7.15
N ASN A 32 -4.43 7.81 -7.12
CA ASN A 32 -3.50 8.12 -8.21
C ASN A 32 -2.14 7.48 -7.95
N PRO A 33 -1.74 6.44 -8.72
CA PRO A 33 -0.48 5.71 -8.49
C PRO A 33 0.78 6.54 -8.80
N LEU A 34 0.66 7.74 -9.36
CA LEU A 34 1.79 8.67 -9.49
C LEU A 34 2.14 9.34 -8.16
N ARG A 35 1.16 9.46 -7.24
CA ARG A 35 1.46 9.91 -5.88
C ARG A 35 2.22 8.81 -5.14
N GLY A 36 3.34 9.16 -4.55
CA GLY A 36 4.20 8.19 -3.85
C GLY A 36 5.23 7.49 -4.74
N THR A 37 5.30 7.82 -6.04
CA THR A 37 6.35 7.33 -6.95
C THR A 37 7.15 8.50 -7.55
N ALA A 38 8.40 8.21 -7.94
CA ALA A 38 9.22 9.11 -8.74
C ALA A 38 9.17 8.65 -10.21
N PRO A 39 8.28 9.21 -11.07
CA PRO A 39 7.95 8.65 -12.36
C PRO A 39 9.13 8.61 -13.35
N ASN A 40 10.12 9.46 -13.17
CA ASN A 40 11.33 9.52 -13.99
C ASN A 40 12.42 8.54 -13.56
N LEU A 41 12.33 7.98 -12.36
CA LEU A 41 13.23 6.95 -11.86
C LEU A 41 12.76 5.56 -12.30
N THR A 42 13.68 4.61 -12.34
CA THR A 42 13.42 3.20 -12.65
C THR A 42 12.61 2.54 -11.52
N ILE A 43 12.05 1.37 -11.79
CA ILE A 43 11.36 0.54 -10.77
C ILE A 43 12.31 0.24 -9.62
N GLU A 44 13.53 -0.18 -9.91
CA GLU A 44 14.55 -0.51 -8.92
C GLU A 44 14.93 0.69 -8.04
N GLU A 45 15.11 1.87 -8.62
CA GLU A 45 15.42 3.09 -7.88
C GLU A 45 14.24 3.51 -6.97
N ASN A 46 13.01 3.38 -7.44
CA ASN A 46 11.82 3.62 -6.62
C ASN A 46 11.73 2.65 -5.44
N LEU A 47 11.99 1.35 -5.67
CA LEU A 47 12.03 0.35 -4.59
C LEU A 47 13.14 0.65 -3.59
N ALA A 48 14.32 1.06 -4.05
CA ALA A 48 15.42 1.44 -3.17
C ALA A 48 15.04 2.61 -2.25
N LEU A 49 14.42 3.66 -2.80
CA LEU A 49 13.91 4.78 -1.99
C LEU A 49 12.91 4.32 -0.93
N ALA A 50 12.00 3.42 -1.29
CA ALA A 50 11.01 2.89 -0.36
C ALA A 50 11.65 1.98 0.71
N TYR A 51 12.55 1.10 0.32
CA TYR A 51 13.22 0.12 1.18
C TYR A 51 14.08 0.80 2.24
N THR A 52 14.79 1.87 1.88
CA THR A 52 15.69 2.59 2.77
C THR A 52 14.98 3.61 3.66
N ARG A 53 13.65 3.72 3.58
CA ARG A 53 12.84 4.67 4.37
C ARG A 53 13.09 4.57 5.89
N LYS A 54 13.32 3.36 6.41
CA LYS A 54 13.65 3.12 7.84
C LYS A 54 15.15 3.07 8.12
N ALA A 55 15.99 3.02 7.10
CA ALA A 55 17.44 2.97 7.27
C ALA A 55 18.01 4.34 7.62
N SER A 56 19.11 4.36 8.37
CA SER A 56 19.92 5.56 8.53
C SER A 56 20.41 6.02 7.16
N PRO A 57 20.53 7.34 6.89
CA PRO A 57 20.96 7.86 5.59
C PRO A 57 22.45 7.56 5.35
N SER A 58 22.79 6.30 5.22
CA SER A 58 24.06 5.85 4.69
C SER A 58 23.92 5.78 3.18
N PHE A 59 24.80 6.42 2.46
CA PHE A 59 24.85 6.62 1.03
C PHE A 59 24.30 5.42 0.23
N PHE A 60 23.28 5.68 -0.59
CA PHE A 60 22.56 4.72 -1.41
C PHE A 60 23.40 4.25 -2.62
N ALA A 61 24.29 3.33 -2.42
CA ALA A 61 24.73 2.51 -3.54
C ALA A 61 23.86 1.25 -3.57
N LEU A 62 22.94 1.17 -4.53
CA LEU A 62 22.28 -0.09 -4.88
C LEU A 62 23.36 -1.15 -5.11
N ASN A 63 23.41 -2.14 -4.26
CA ASN A 63 24.32 -3.25 -4.42
C ASN A 63 23.63 -4.43 -5.11
N LYS A 64 24.41 -5.41 -5.55
CA LYS A 64 23.89 -6.59 -6.27
C LYS A 64 22.90 -7.41 -5.41
N LYS A 65 23.05 -7.39 -4.07
CA LYS A 65 22.13 -8.11 -3.16
C LYS A 65 20.78 -7.43 -3.12
N ASP A 66 20.74 -6.08 -3.06
CA ASP A 66 19.49 -5.33 -3.08
C ASP A 66 18.75 -5.55 -4.41
N SER A 67 19.47 -5.50 -5.55
CA SER A 67 18.88 -5.78 -6.85
C SER A 67 18.29 -7.20 -6.95
N ALA A 68 18.98 -8.21 -6.40
CA ALA A 68 18.45 -9.58 -6.36
C ALA A 68 17.19 -9.69 -5.50
N TYR A 69 17.19 -9.07 -4.31
CA TYR A 69 16.03 -8.99 -3.44
C TYR A 69 14.85 -8.29 -4.11
N PHE A 70 15.08 -7.14 -4.77
CA PHE A 70 14.01 -6.44 -5.49
C PHE A 70 13.43 -7.26 -6.64
N ARG A 71 14.26 -8.02 -7.35
CA ARG A 71 13.81 -8.95 -8.39
C ARG A 71 12.89 -10.02 -7.79
N GLU A 72 13.29 -10.62 -6.68
CA GLU A 72 12.53 -11.64 -5.99
C GLU A 72 11.15 -11.11 -5.54
N VAL A 73 11.10 -9.97 -4.83
CA VAL A 73 9.82 -9.42 -4.36
C VAL A 73 8.93 -8.94 -5.52
N LEU A 74 9.49 -8.42 -6.62
CA LEU A 74 8.74 -8.06 -7.82
C LEU A 74 8.11 -9.29 -8.49
N SER A 75 8.81 -10.42 -8.51
CA SER A 75 8.30 -11.66 -9.12
C SER A 75 7.02 -12.16 -8.42
N THR A 76 6.88 -11.87 -7.12
CA THR A 76 5.66 -12.24 -6.34
C THR A 76 4.39 -11.56 -6.83
N LEU A 77 4.53 -10.42 -7.55
CA LEU A 77 3.39 -9.71 -8.12
C LEU A 77 2.80 -10.42 -9.35
N GLY A 78 3.57 -11.27 -10.04
CA GLY A 78 3.15 -11.98 -11.25
C GLY A 78 2.77 -11.04 -12.39
N MET A 79 3.49 -9.91 -12.55
CA MET A 79 3.23 -8.88 -13.55
C MET A 79 4.41 -8.64 -14.52
N GLY A 80 5.46 -9.46 -14.47
CA GLY A 80 6.66 -9.35 -15.32
C GLY A 80 7.51 -8.12 -15.03
N LEU A 81 7.41 -7.55 -13.82
CA LEU A 81 8.17 -6.35 -13.45
C LEU A 81 9.61 -6.69 -13.06
N GLU A 82 9.86 -7.90 -12.62
CA GLU A 82 11.16 -8.45 -12.27
C GLU A 82 12.15 -8.42 -13.43
N ASP A 83 11.67 -8.49 -14.67
CA ASP A 83 12.50 -8.41 -15.88
C ASP A 83 12.61 -6.98 -16.44
N ARG A 84 11.90 -6.03 -15.84
CA ARG A 84 11.82 -4.64 -16.29
C ARG A 84 12.31 -3.64 -15.25
N MET A 85 13.14 -4.06 -14.31
CA MET A 85 13.60 -3.24 -13.18
C MET A 85 14.25 -1.91 -13.60
N LYS A 86 14.89 -1.86 -14.77
CA LYS A 86 15.49 -0.64 -15.32
C LYS A 86 14.52 0.24 -16.12
N THR A 87 13.26 -0.17 -16.26
CA THR A 87 12.21 0.65 -16.89
C THR A 87 11.80 1.76 -15.93
N LYS A 88 11.60 2.98 -16.44
CA LYS A 88 11.03 4.09 -15.65
C LYS A 88 9.62 3.73 -15.19
N ILE A 89 9.31 3.95 -13.90
CA ILE A 89 8.02 3.55 -13.32
C ILE A 89 6.85 4.32 -13.97
N GLY A 90 7.10 5.53 -14.48
CA GLY A 90 6.13 6.33 -15.22
C GLY A 90 5.67 5.70 -16.55
N LEU A 91 6.43 4.74 -17.13
CA LEU A 91 6.10 4.05 -18.38
C LEU A 91 5.28 2.75 -18.17
N LEU A 92 4.99 2.39 -16.93
CA LEU A 92 4.18 1.23 -16.59
C LEU A 92 2.69 1.48 -16.88
N SER A 93 1.94 0.40 -17.16
CA SER A 93 0.48 0.47 -17.16
C SER A 93 -0.06 0.87 -15.78
N GLY A 94 -1.30 1.35 -15.71
CA GLY A 94 -1.95 1.73 -14.44
C GLY A 94 -1.87 0.62 -13.39
N GLY A 95 -2.25 -0.60 -13.74
CA GLY A 95 -2.22 -1.75 -12.83
C GLY A 95 -0.81 -2.17 -12.42
N GLN A 96 0.14 -2.19 -13.38
CA GLN A 96 1.55 -2.48 -13.06
C GLN A 96 2.13 -1.45 -12.10
N ARG A 97 1.83 -0.17 -12.32
CA ARG A 97 2.29 0.90 -11.43
C ARG A 97 1.64 0.79 -10.06
N GLN A 98 0.35 0.47 -9.99
CA GLN A 98 -0.36 0.28 -8.73
C GLN A 98 0.22 -0.89 -7.92
N ALA A 99 0.49 -2.03 -8.57
CA ALA A 99 1.13 -3.17 -7.91
C ALA A 99 2.56 -2.84 -7.43
N ALA A 100 3.35 -2.12 -8.23
CA ALA A 100 4.67 -1.66 -7.80
C ALA A 100 4.57 -0.68 -6.62
N SER A 101 3.60 0.25 -6.63
CA SER A 101 3.36 1.20 -5.54
C SER A 101 2.93 0.49 -4.25
N LEU A 102 2.11 -0.57 -4.35
CA LEU A 102 1.74 -1.42 -3.21
C LEU A 102 2.99 -2.08 -2.59
N LEU A 103 3.86 -2.66 -3.43
CA LEU A 103 5.12 -3.23 -2.96
C LEU A 103 6.01 -2.17 -2.28
N MET A 104 6.11 -0.96 -2.85
CA MET A 104 6.84 0.15 -2.23
C MET A 104 6.24 0.57 -0.87
N ALA A 105 4.92 0.53 -0.73
CA ALA A 105 4.25 0.86 0.53
C ALA A 105 4.53 -0.18 1.62
N THR A 106 4.79 -1.45 1.26
CA THR A 106 4.92 -2.58 2.17
C THR A 106 6.35 -3.07 2.39
N ILE A 107 7.28 -2.83 1.45
CA ILE A 107 8.66 -3.36 1.48
C ILE A 107 9.46 -2.96 2.73
N ALA A 108 9.11 -1.84 3.37
CA ALA A 108 9.73 -1.39 4.63
C ALA A 108 8.96 -1.86 5.88
N GLU A 109 8.08 -2.86 5.74
CA GLU A 109 7.32 -3.50 6.82
C GLU A 109 6.59 -2.46 7.71
N PRO A 110 5.59 -1.73 7.18
CA PRO A 110 4.84 -0.77 7.97
C PRO A 110 3.98 -1.47 9.05
N GLU A 111 3.67 -0.76 10.13
CA GLU A 111 2.72 -1.22 11.15
C GLU A 111 1.26 -1.11 10.68
N LEU A 112 0.99 -0.16 9.77
CA LEU A 112 -0.33 0.09 9.20
C LEU A 112 -0.21 0.36 7.70
N LEU A 113 -1.08 -0.26 6.90
CA LEU A 113 -1.24 0.01 5.48
C LEU A 113 -2.57 0.73 5.23
N LEU A 114 -2.50 1.91 4.60
CA LEU A 114 -3.66 2.69 4.18
C LEU A 114 -3.83 2.57 2.68
N LEU A 115 -5.01 2.13 2.23
CA LEU A 115 -5.38 1.94 0.83
C LEU A 115 -6.55 2.88 0.50
N ASP A 116 -6.29 3.94 -0.26
CA ASP A 116 -7.27 4.95 -0.61
C ASP A 116 -7.74 4.76 -2.05
N GLU A 117 -8.90 4.11 -2.23
CA GLU A 117 -9.51 3.82 -3.53
C GLU A 117 -8.52 3.29 -4.60
N HIS A 118 -7.58 2.49 -4.19
CA HIS A 118 -6.38 2.13 -4.96
C HIS A 118 -6.65 1.34 -6.25
N THR A 119 -7.88 0.93 -6.51
CA THR A 119 -8.30 0.23 -7.73
C THR A 119 -9.31 1.00 -8.58
N ALA A 120 -9.79 2.16 -8.11
CA ALA A 120 -10.87 2.91 -8.74
C ALA A 120 -10.57 3.38 -10.18
N ALA A 121 -9.30 3.66 -10.49
CA ALA A 121 -8.87 4.13 -11.81
C ALA A 121 -8.48 2.98 -12.78
N LEU A 122 -8.71 1.71 -12.41
CA LEU A 122 -8.33 0.53 -13.19
C LEU A 122 -9.56 -0.09 -13.88
N ASP A 123 -9.31 -0.77 -15.00
CA ASP A 123 -10.34 -1.63 -15.58
C ASP A 123 -10.66 -2.82 -14.65
N PRO A 124 -11.86 -3.42 -14.73
CA PRO A 124 -12.31 -4.42 -13.77
C PRO A 124 -11.39 -5.64 -13.63
N LYS A 125 -10.79 -6.11 -14.74
CA LYS A 125 -9.89 -7.27 -14.73
C LYS A 125 -8.58 -6.94 -14.02
N THR A 126 -8.04 -5.77 -14.28
CA THR A 126 -6.80 -5.28 -13.64
C THR A 126 -7.04 -4.97 -12.17
N ALA A 127 -8.19 -4.36 -11.83
CA ALA A 127 -8.59 -4.10 -10.44
C ALA A 127 -8.66 -5.39 -9.61
N ALA A 128 -9.34 -6.43 -10.13
CA ALA A 128 -9.40 -7.73 -9.47
C ALA A 128 -8.01 -8.34 -9.24
N LYS A 129 -7.10 -8.23 -10.21
CA LYS A 129 -5.72 -8.70 -10.05
C LYS A 129 -4.95 -7.93 -8.98
N VAL A 130 -5.12 -6.60 -8.92
CA VAL A 130 -4.46 -5.77 -7.90
C VAL A 130 -5.01 -6.08 -6.51
N LEU A 131 -6.32 -6.30 -6.36
CA LEU A 131 -6.95 -6.72 -5.10
C LEU A 131 -6.41 -8.08 -4.64
N ASP A 132 -6.31 -9.08 -5.54
CA ASP A 132 -5.71 -10.38 -5.22
C ASP A 132 -4.25 -10.25 -4.73
N ILE A 133 -3.46 -9.41 -5.38
CA ILE A 133 -2.09 -9.12 -4.95
C ILE A 133 -2.10 -8.45 -3.57
N THR A 134 -3.01 -7.51 -3.33
CA THR A 134 -3.17 -6.83 -2.03
C THR A 134 -3.47 -7.83 -0.93
N ASP A 135 -4.46 -8.71 -1.12
CA ASP A 135 -4.82 -9.74 -0.14
C ASP A 135 -3.66 -10.68 0.15
N ARG A 136 -2.92 -11.12 -0.88
CA ARG A 136 -1.75 -11.98 -0.69
C ARG A 136 -0.66 -11.31 0.14
N ILE A 137 -0.35 -10.05 -0.11
CA ILE A 137 0.66 -9.30 0.65
C ILE A 137 0.19 -9.08 2.09
N VAL A 138 -1.05 -8.60 2.28
CA VAL A 138 -1.63 -8.34 3.61
C VAL A 138 -1.65 -9.61 4.47
N ASN A 139 -2.06 -10.75 3.89
CA ASN A 139 -2.13 -12.03 4.61
C ASN A 139 -0.73 -12.60 4.90
N ARG A 140 0.20 -12.55 3.93
CA ARG A 140 1.56 -13.05 4.09
C ARG A 140 2.30 -12.31 5.21
N ASP A 141 2.17 -10.98 5.25
CA ASP A 141 2.94 -10.11 6.14
C ASP A 141 2.14 -9.73 7.41
N HIS A 142 0.93 -10.29 7.57
CA HIS A 142 0.00 -10.02 8.69
C HIS A 142 -0.22 -8.52 8.93
N LEU A 143 -0.36 -7.74 7.85
CA LEU A 143 -0.44 -6.29 7.92
C LEU A 143 -1.81 -5.81 8.43
N THR A 144 -1.81 -4.96 9.45
CA THR A 144 -3.01 -4.18 9.78
C THR A 144 -3.30 -3.24 8.62
N THR A 145 -4.49 -3.36 8.01
CA THR A 145 -4.82 -2.63 6.78
C THR A 145 -6.17 -1.92 6.93
N LEU A 146 -6.22 -0.66 6.53
CA LEU A 146 -7.44 0.11 6.37
C LEU A 146 -7.61 0.43 4.88
N MET A 147 -8.65 -0.15 4.27
CA MET A 147 -9.00 0.08 2.87
C MET A 147 -10.24 0.95 2.77
N ILE A 148 -10.15 2.02 2.00
CA ILE A 148 -11.29 2.88 1.63
C ILE A 148 -11.69 2.52 0.20
N THR A 149 -12.96 2.24 -0.02
CA THR A 149 -13.54 1.97 -1.34
C THR A 149 -14.99 2.41 -1.38
N HIS A 150 -15.44 2.85 -2.55
CA HIS A 150 -16.86 3.10 -2.83
C HIS A 150 -17.53 1.87 -3.50
N ASN A 151 -16.76 0.83 -3.83
CA ASN A 151 -17.29 -0.42 -4.38
C ASN A 151 -17.76 -1.34 -3.25
N MET A 152 -19.07 -1.49 -3.10
CA MET A 152 -19.66 -2.33 -2.03
C MET A 152 -19.26 -3.79 -2.14
N LYS A 153 -19.07 -4.34 -3.36
CA LYS A 153 -18.64 -5.73 -3.54
C LYS A 153 -17.24 -5.94 -2.95
N ASP A 154 -16.32 -5.01 -3.23
CA ASP A 154 -14.96 -5.09 -2.71
C ASP A 154 -14.95 -4.88 -1.18
N ALA A 155 -15.77 -3.95 -0.65
CA ALA A 155 -15.88 -3.70 0.78
C ALA A 155 -16.38 -4.95 1.56
N ILE A 156 -17.31 -5.71 0.98
CA ILE A 156 -17.82 -6.95 1.56
C ILE A 156 -16.81 -8.08 1.41
N ALA A 157 -16.17 -8.23 0.23
CA ALA A 157 -15.30 -9.36 -0.08
C ALA A 157 -13.96 -9.32 0.67
N HIS A 158 -13.41 -8.12 0.96
CA HIS A 158 -12.06 -7.97 1.51
C HIS A 158 -12.07 -7.56 2.99
N GLY A 159 -11.04 -7.98 3.74
CA GLY A 159 -10.86 -7.68 5.16
C GLY A 159 -11.84 -8.40 6.08
N ASN A 160 -11.65 -8.25 7.38
CA ASN A 160 -12.42 -8.93 8.44
C ASN A 160 -13.40 -8.02 9.19
N ARG A 161 -13.40 -6.71 8.91
CA ARG A 161 -14.30 -5.71 9.48
C ARG A 161 -14.76 -4.77 8.39
N LEU A 162 -16.05 -4.40 8.42
CA LEU A 162 -16.66 -3.45 7.50
C LEU A 162 -17.22 -2.27 8.30
N ILE A 163 -16.79 -1.07 7.94
CA ILE A 163 -17.26 0.18 8.52
C ILE A 163 -17.88 1.01 7.40
N MET A 164 -19.13 1.46 7.60
CA MET A 164 -19.79 2.39 6.69
C MET A 164 -19.91 3.76 7.34
N MET A 165 -19.53 4.78 6.60
CA MET A 165 -19.59 6.17 7.07
C MET A 165 -20.59 6.98 6.24
N MET A 166 -21.34 7.85 6.91
CA MET A 166 -22.21 8.82 6.27
C MET A 166 -22.19 10.13 7.07
N ASN A 167 -22.03 11.25 6.39
CA ASN A 167 -21.98 12.59 6.99
C ASN A 167 -21.00 12.70 8.19
N GLY A 168 -19.82 12.08 8.05
CA GLY A 168 -18.78 12.09 9.09
C GLY A 168 -19.03 11.19 10.30
N LYS A 169 -20.09 10.35 10.26
CA LYS A 169 -20.45 9.43 11.35
C LYS A 169 -20.39 7.98 10.88
N ILE A 170 -20.00 7.10 11.76
CA ILE A 170 -20.09 5.65 11.54
C ILE A 170 -21.56 5.26 11.70
N ILE A 171 -22.14 4.66 10.65
CA ILE A 171 -23.54 4.19 10.64
C ILE A 171 -23.65 2.66 10.65
N LEU A 172 -22.56 1.97 10.31
CA LEU A 172 -22.45 0.51 10.37
C LEU A 172 -21.02 0.13 10.76
N ASP A 173 -20.90 -0.83 11.65
CA ASP A 173 -19.62 -1.41 12.07
C ASP A 173 -19.82 -2.89 12.39
N ILE A 174 -19.43 -3.78 11.50
CA ILE A 174 -19.61 -5.22 11.60
C ILE A 174 -18.27 -5.96 11.37
N GLN A 175 -18.09 -7.08 12.06
CA GLN A 175 -16.84 -7.84 11.99
C GLN A 175 -17.06 -9.36 12.15
N GLY A 176 -16.02 -10.12 11.80
CA GLY A 176 -15.96 -11.57 12.00
C GLY A 176 -17.14 -12.31 11.33
N GLU A 177 -17.85 -13.14 12.09
CA GLU A 177 -18.93 -14.01 11.57
C GLU A 177 -20.14 -13.18 11.06
N GLU A 178 -20.37 -12.01 11.58
CA GLU A 178 -21.45 -11.13 11.11
C GLU A 178 -21.14 -10.63 9.68
N LYS A 179 -19.89 -10.23 9.42
CA LYS A 179 -19.48 -9.81 8.08
C LYS A 179 -19.52 -10.96 7.06
N LYS A 180 -19.23 -12.18 7.48
CA LYS A 180 -19.23 -13.36 6.58
C LYS A 180 -20.64 -13.74 6.09
N LYS A 181 -21.70 -13.20 6.69
CA LYS A 181 -23.10 -13.46 6.30
C LYS A 181 -23.62 -12.49 5.24
N LEU A 182 -22.84 -11.49 4.86
CA LEU A 182 -23.15 -10.55 3.77
C LEU A 182 -22.81 -11.13 2.42
#